data_5f4284cf631609779402d28253dea470
#
_entry.id   5f4284cf631609779402d28253dea470
#
_cell.length_a   1.000
_cell.length_b   1.000
_cell.length_c   1.000
_cell.angle_alpha   90.00
_cell.angle_beta   90.00
_cell.angle_gamma   90.00
#
_symmetry.space_group_name_H-M   'P 1'
#
loop_
_entity.id
_entity.type
_entity.pdbx_description
1 polymer ?
#
loop_
_entity_poly.entity_id
_entity_poly.type
_entity_poly.pdbx_seq_one_letter_code
_entity_poly.pdbx_strand_id
1 'polypeptide(L)'
;MNFDFDSQTRRKLGYQLIEVVDRFFASLADRPVQPAAEDRIYPPRLSRLPETGEDPAQVLDQVCCELVDNGFHVPSAHYLGMMNPTPTYMAFLAESLVAALNPQLASLDRSQTASRIEAETVRWVGELVGWRTAPSGTFTTGGNEANLSALAMALSAQFPGVIENGLASIGAQPVFYASMEAHHSLDKSAGMLGLGRKALRRIPVNERLQLNVQQLEAAIKEDLESGKKPFCIVATAGTTSSGAIDDIPRIHEICRRYNIWLHVDGAYGAAVLFSNRHRGLVQGIEQADSVTFDPHKWLAMPFAAGLLLTRHPEILGRTFSVACPYLQKAPAGTLPDNRNISAQWSRRMNSLKLWLTLRVHGRRAYERLIDRQMRLAQSFSRWVANSEYFELAAPQVLPILNLRVRATGIPPQKLDALHASIIHASIIEEVNRDGQRWISAATVNGESVIRTMVISYLTEERHIKDLQASLVAACSSLGLESKSNRVPAEQPMMPSGVQLTPAALENAPPA
;
A
#
# COMPACT_ATOMS: atom_id res chain seq x y z
N MET A 1 34.07 25.97 -18.37
CA MET A 1 33.63 24.65 -17.88
C MET A 1 32.35 24.33 -18.62
N ASN A 2 32.28 23.23 -19.34
CA ASN A 2 31.10 22.85 -20.10
C ASN A 2 30.45 21.65 -19.39
N PHE A 3 29.22 21.83 -18.88
CA PHE A 3 28.46 20.74 -18.27
C PHE A 3 27.76 19.84 -19.31
N ASP A 4 27.78 20.22 -20.59
CA ASP A 4 27.17 19.43 -21.66
C ASP A 4 28.23 18.54 -22.34
N PHE A 5 27.81 17.34 -22.72
CA PHE A 5 28.58 16.44 -23.57
C PHE A 5 28.23 16.64 -25.03
N ASP A 6 29.17 16.38 -25.95
CA ASP A 6 28.86 16.32 -27.37
C ASP A 6 27.87 15.18 -27.71
N SER A 7 27.34 15.23 -28.92
CA SER A 7 26.32 14.27 -29.39
C SER A 7 26.83 12.82 -29.39
N GLN A 8 28.13 12.60 -29.69
CA GLN A 8 28.72 11.26 -29.73
C GLN A 8 28.83 10.68 -28.32
N THR A 9 29.32 11.47 -27.38
CA THR A 9 29.42 11.10 -25.95
C THR A 9 28.04 10.82 -25.34
N ARG A 10 27.06 11.71 -25.58
CA ARG A 10 25.68 11.47 -25.11
C ARG A 10 25.09 10.16 -25.63
N ARG A 11 25.30 9.85 -26.91
CA ARG A 11 24.83 8.57 -27.50
C ARG A 11 25.51 7.38 -26.88
N LYS A 12 26.86 7.43 -26.71
CA LYS A 12 27.63 6.35 -26.09
C LYS A 12 27.11 6.03 -24.68
N LEU A 13 26.97 7.04 -23.82
CA LEU A 13 26.47 6.88 -22.44
C LEU A 13 25.00 6.41 -22.43
N GLY A 14 24.18 6.95 -23.34
CA GLY A 14 22.77 6.54 -23.46
C GLY A 14 22.64 5.07 -23.87
N TYR A 15 23.40 4.59 -24.84
CA TYR A 15 23.39 3.18 -25.25
C TYR A 15 23.92 2.27 -24.12
N GLN A 16 25.00 2.65 -23.43
CA GLN A 16 25.51 1.93 -22.26
C GLN A 16 24.42 1.72 -21.20
N LEU A 17 23.69 2.80 -20.85
CA LEU A 17 22.59 2.72 -19.88
C LEU A 17 21.46 1.81 -20.37
N ILE A 18 21.03 1.95 -21.63
CA ILE A 18 19.93 1.16 -22.20
C ILE A 18 20.28 -0.33 -22.23
N GLU A 19 21.49 -0.70 -22.56
CA GLU A 19 21.95 -2.11 -22.52
C GLU A 19 21.91 -2.70 -21.10
N VAL A 20 22.30 -1.91 -20.09
CA VAL A 20 22.19 -2.34 -18.67
C VAL A 20 20.73 -2.51 -18.28
N VAL A 21 19.86 -1.55 -18.61
CA VAL A 21 18.44 -1.59 -18.32
C VAL A 21 17.76 -2.78 -18.99
N ASP A 22 18.06 -3.05 -20.27
CA ASP A 22 17.47 -4.16 -21.02
C ASP A 22 17.85 -5.51 -20.38
N ARG A 23 19.14 -5.72 -20.10
CA ARG A 23 19.63 -6.92 -19.39
C ARG A 23 18.98 -7.07 -18.02
N PHE A 24 18.82 -5.96 -17.29
CA PHE A 24 18.15 -5.97 -15.99
C PHE A 24 16.69 -6.43 -16.10
N PHE A 25 15.91 -5.83 -17.01
CA PHE A 25 14.52 -6.23 -17.24
C PHE A 25 14.40 -7.69 -17.70
N ALA A 26 15.27 -8.15 -18.59
CA ALA A 26 15.30 -9.53 -19.05
C ALA A 26 15.58 -10.55 -17.92
N SER A 27 16.30 -10.14 -16.88
CA SER A 27 16.65 -11.00 -15.74
C SER A 27 15.59 -11.09 -14.65
N LEU A 28 14.62 -10.16 -14.59
CA LEU A 28 13.75 -9.96 -13.41
C LEU A 28 12.86 -11.15 -13.05
N ALA A 29 12.51 -12.01 -14.00
CA ALA A 29 11.70 -13.19 -13.75
C ALA A 29 12.40 -14.21 -12.83
N ASP A 30 13.75 -14.28 -12.92
CA ASP A 30 14.56 -15.28 -12.20
C ASP A 30 15.60 -14.62 -11.28
N ARG A 31 15.67 -13.27 -11.26
CA ARG A 31 16.65 -12.52 -10.47
C ARG A 31 16.37 -12.64 -8.98
N PRO A 32 17.39 -12.95 -8.15
CA PRO A 32 17.30 -12.85 -6.70
C PRO A 32 16.81 -11.47 -6.25
N VAL A 33 16.12 -11.41 -5.12
CA VAL A 33 15.67 -10.13 -4.56
C VAL A 33 16.83 -9.32 -3.97
N GLN A 34 17.84 -10.01 -3.44
CA GLN A 34 19.00 -9.39 -2.81
C GLN A 34 20.18 -10.37 -2.78
N PRO A 35 21.41 -9.93 -2.52
CA PRO A 35 22.50 -10.85 -2.21
C PRO A 35 22.18 -11.74 -1.02
N ALA A 36 22.78 -12.93 -0.96
CA ALA A 36 22.70 -13.80 0.21
C ALA A 36 23.16 -13.07 1.48
N ALA A 37 22.70 -13.52 2.64
CA ALA A 37 22.94 -12.79 3.90
C ALA A 37 24.42 -12.57 4.19
N GLU A 38 25.26 -13.55 3.87
CA GLU A 38 26.72 -13.53 4.02
C GLU A 38 27.43 -12.57 3.05
N ASP A 39 26.83 -12.28 1.91
CA ASP A 39 27.41 -11.45 0.85
C ASP A 39 26.98 -9.97 0.95
N ARG A 40 26.11 -9.62 1.90
CA ARG A 40 25.60 -8.25 2.05
C ARG A 40 26.66 -7.31 2.60
N ILE A 41 26.90 -6.22 1.90
CA ILE A 41 27.86 -5.17 2.33
C ILE A 41 27.13 -4.13 3.16
N TYR A 42 27.42 -4.05 4.46
CA TYR A 42 26.92 -3.04 5.40
C TYR A 42 28.03 -2.51 6.30
N PRO A 43 28.06 -1.21 6.62
CA PRO A 43 27.47 -0.09 5.90
C PRO A 43 28.27 0.28 4.63
N PRO A 44 27.68 0.99 3.67
CA PRO A 44 28.40 1.46 2.50
C PRO A 44 29.50 2.44 2.91
N ARG A 45 30.66 2.36 2.25
CA ARG A 45 31.72 3.34 2.43
C ARG A 45 31.28 4.69 1.86
N LEU A 46 31.21 5.72 2.70
CA LEU A 46 30.95 7.07 2.25
C LEU A 46 32.24 7.66 1.67
N SER A 47 32.18 8.10 0.40
CA SER A 47 33.27 8.84 -0.24
C SER A 47 33.19 10.33 0.11
N ARG A 48 34.32 11.04 -0.02
CA ARG A 48 34.31 12.51 0.05
C ARG A 48 33.76 13.10 -1.25
N LEU A 49 33.28 14.34 -1.17
CA LEU A 49 32.92 15.10 -2.37
C LEU A 49 34.15 15.19 -3.30
N PRO A 50 34.06 14.72 -4.55
CA PRO A 50 35.17 14.79 -5.49
C PRO A 50 35.47 16.26 -5.86
N GLU A 51 36.76 16.63 -5.80
CA GLU A 51 37.23 17.96 -6.21
C GLU A 51 37.35 18.09 -7.74
N THR A 52 37.58 16.98 -8.42
CA THR A 52 37.69 16.90 -9.88
C THR A 52 36.75 15.82 -10.43
N GLY A 53 36.28 16.03 -11.66
CA GLY A 53 35.44 15.05 -12.33
C GLY A 53 36.19 13.79 -12.72
N GLU A 54 35.48 12.69 -12.87
CA GLU A 54 35.98 11.37 -13.30
C GLU A 54 35.45 11.05 -14.72
N ASP A 55 35.89 9.97 -15.32
CA ASP A 55 35.39 9.53 -16.64
C ASP A 55 33.89 9.12 -16.52
N PRO A 56 32.98 9.77 -17.28
CA PRO A 56 31.56 9.54 -17.12
C PRO A 56 31.10 8.12 -17.47
N ALA A 57 31.81 7.43 -18.37
CA ALA A 57 31.44 6.06 -18.75
C ALA A 57 31.84 5.08 -17.64
N GLN A 58 32.98 5.29 -16.99
CA GLN A 58 33.44 4.47 -15.86
C GLN A 58 32.54 4.67 -14.63
N VAL A 59 32.21 5.93 -14.30
CA VAL A 59 31.30 6.23 -13.17
C VAL A 59 29.93 5.62 -13.40
N LEU A 60 29.38 5.75 -14.62
CA LEU A 60 28.09 5.15 -14.97
C LEU A 60 28.11 3.63 -14.84
N ASP A 61 29.18 2.98 -15.33
CA ASP A 61 29.34 1.53 -15.25
C ASP A 61 29.42 1.06 -13.79
N GLN A 62 30.26 1.72 -12.98
CA GLN A 62 30.41 1.42 -11.56
C GLN A 62 29.08 1.52 -10.82
N VAL A 63 28.33 2.62 -10.98
CA VAL A 63 27.04 2.81 -10.32
C VAL A 63 26.00 1.77 -10.77
N CYS A 64 25.99 1.45 -12.09
CA CYS A 64 25.12 0.41 -12.61
C CYS A 64 25.42 -0.96 -11.99
N CYS A 65 26.72 -1.35 -11.94
CA CYS A 65 27.14 -2.60 -11.30
C CYS A 65 26.77 -2.63 -9.81
N GLU A 66 27.07 -1.56 -9.06
CA GLU A 66 26.73 -1.49 -7.64
C GLU A 66 25.23 -1.65 -7.38
N LEU A 67 24.39 -0.96 -8.14
CA LEU A 67 22.93 -1.02 -7.97
C LEU A 67 22.33 -2.35 -8.44
N VAL A 68 22.90 -2.96 -9.49
CA VAL A 68 22.40 -4.22 -10.06
C VAL A 68 22.92 -5.44 -9.31
N ASP A 69 24.16 -5.44 -8.84
CA ASP A 69 24.76 -6.61 -8.20
C ASP A 69 24.55 -6.64 -6.68
N ASN A 70 24.57 -5.46 -6.03
CA ASN A 70 24.43 -5.36 -4.57
C ASN A 70 23.07 -4.81 -4.13
N GLY A 71 22.16 -4.53 -5.09
CA GLY A 71 20.88 -3.89 -4.81
C GLY A 71 19.86 -4.85 -4.18
N PHE A 72 18.87 -4.24 -3.51
CA PHE A 72 17.62 -4.90 -3.11
C PHE A 72 16.59 -4.72 -4.25
N HIS A 73 16.29 -5.82 -4.97
CA HIS A 73 15.53 -5.79 -6.21
C HIS A 73 14.02 -5.93 -5.99
N VAL A 74 13.40 -4.83 -5.57
CA VAL A 74 11.93 -4.71 -5.53
C VAL A 74 11.25 -5.17 -6.84
N PRO A 75 11.83 -4.93 -8.05
CA PRO A 75 11.24 -5.43 -9.30
C PRO A 75 11.27 -6.94 -9.52
N SER A 76 11.99 -7.73 -8.73
CA SER A 76 12.04 -9.20 -8.90
C SER A 76 10.66 -9.85 -8.81
N ALA A 77 10.42 -10.92 -9.60
CA ALA A 77 9.21 -11.75 -9.50
C ALA A 77 9.08 -12.47 -8.16
N HIS A 78 10.19 -12.64 -7.44
CA HIS A 78 10.27 -13.28 -6.12
C HIS A 78 10.14 -12.27 -4.95
N TYR A 79 9.91 -10.99 -5.23
CA TYR A 79 9.61 -9.98 -4.23
C TYR A 79 8.14 -10.11 -3.81
N LEU A 80 7.89 -10.84 -2.74
CA LEU A 80 6.56 -11.26 -2.30
C LEU A 80 6.15 -10.71 -0.92
N GLY A 81 6.86 -9.70 -0.41
CA GLY A 81 6.64 -9.21 0.96
C GLY A 81 5.97 -7.84 1.07
N MET A 82 5.94 -7.02 -0.01
CA MET A 82 5.42 -5.64 0.03
C MET A 82 4.72 -5.25 -1.27
N MET A 83 4.09 -4.06 -1.29
CA MET A 83 3.16 -3.59 -2.33
C MET A 83 3.83 -2.96 -3.56
N ASN A 84 5.11 -3.16 -3.78
CA ASN A 84 5.87 -2.47 -4.81
C ASN A 84 6.27 -3.45 -5.92
N PRO A 85 5.53 -3.51 -7.04
CA PRO A 85 5.82 -4.45 -8.11
C PRO A 85 6.89 -3.93 -9.07
N THR A 86 7.33 -4.81 -9.97
CA THR A 86 8.10 -4.46 -11.15
C THR A 86 7.43 -3.33 -11.92
N PRO A 87 8.09 -2.20 -12.21
CA PRO A 87 7.53 -1.17 -13.08
C PRO A 87 7.38 -1.67 -14.51
N THR A 88 6.35 -1.20 -15.23
CA THR A 88 6.23 -1.49 -16.65
C THR A 88 7.32 -0.78 -17.45
N TYR A 89 7.81 -1.39 -18.52
CA TYR A 89 8.82 -0.78 -19.38
C TYR A 89 8.34 0.55 -20.02
N MET A 90 7.05 0.65 -20.38
CA MET A 90 6.47 1.89 -20.87
C MET A 90 6.48 3.01 -19.82
N ALA A 91 6.31 2.69 -18.56
CA ALA A 91 6.40 3.68 -17.48
C ALA A 91 7.85 4.12 -17.23
N PHE A 92 8.84 3.23 -17.39
CA PHE A 92 10.27 3.58 -17.39
C PHE A 92 10.59 4.55 -18.54
N LEU A 93 10.13 4.28 -19.75
CA LEU A 93 10.32 5.19 -20.91
C LEU A 93 9.66 6.56 -20.67
N ALA A 94 8.45 6.58 -20.10
CA ALA A 94 7.78 7.82 -19.71
C ALA A 94 8.59 8.63 -18.69
N GLU A 95 9.17 7.97 -17.69
CA GLU A 95 10.01 8.60 -16.67
C GLU A 95 11.29 9.18 -17.26
N SER A 96 11.92 8.46 -18.19
CA SER A 96 13.10 8.92 -18.93
C SER A 96 12.79 10.16 -19.78
N LEU A 97 11.63 10.16 -20.47
CA LEU A 97 11.16 11.30 -21.25
C LEU A 97 10.88 12.53 -20.37
N VAL A 98 10.23 12.32 -19.20
CA VAL A 98 9.98 13.40 -18.23
C VAL A 98 11.29 13.96 -17.68
N ALA A 99 12.30 13.12 -17.45
CA ALA A 99 13.62 13.58 -17.00
C ALA A 99 14.32 14.45 -18.05
N ALA A 100 14.22 14.07 -19.32
CA ALA A 100 14.85 14.81 -20.42
C ALA A 100 14.13 16.15 -20.73
N LEU A 101 12.79 16.16 -20.76
CA LEU A 101 11.98 17.35 -21.08
C LEU A 101 11.80 18.28 -19.87
N ASN A 102 11.92 17.76 -18.67
CA ASN A 102 11.79 18.47 -17.38
C ASN A 102 10.59 19.45 -17.32
N PRO A 103 9.35 19.04 -17.67
CA PRO A 103 8.19 19.92 -17.69
C PRO A 103 7.83 20.36 -16.28
N GLN A 104 7.68 21.67 -16.08
CA GLN A 104 7.29 22.25 -14.80
C GLN A 104 5.76 22.36 -14.69
N LEU A 105 5.12 21.47 -13.95
CA LEU A 105 3.66 21.47 -13.77
C LEU A 105 3.18 22.44 -12.68
N ALA A 106 3.65 23.67 -12.66
CA ALA A 106 3.13 24.68 -11.73
C ALA A 106 1.96 25.47 -12.35
N SER A 107 2.12 25.94 -13.59
CA SER A 107 1.15 26.77 -14.27
C SER A 107 0.83 26.27 -15.68
N LEU A 108 -0.41 26.51 -16.11
CA LEU A 108 -0.93 26.03 -17.38
C LEU A 108 -0.19 26.64 -18.58
N ASP A 109 0.18 27.93 -18.49
CA ASP A 109 0.88 28.66 -19.58
C ASP A 109 2.21 28.02 -19.98
N ARG A 110 2.91 27.39 -19.02
CA ARG A 110 4.22 26.76 -19.22
C ARG A 110 4.16 25.24 -19.44
N SER A 111 3.01 24.63 -19.22
CA SER A 111 2.87 23.17 -19.24
C SER A 111 1.53 22.68 -19.81
N GLN A 112 0.99 23.35 -20.83
CA GLN A 112 -0.33 23.07 -21.40
C GLN A 112 -0.55 21.59 -21.72
N THR A 113 0.35 20.98 -22.51
CA THR A 113 0.24 19.57 -22.89
C THR A 113 0.36 18.63 -21.69
N ALA A 114 1.29 18.91 -20.77
CA ALA A 114 1.48 18.10 -19.57
C ALA A 114 0.27 18.19 -18.62
N SER A 115 -0.29 19.39 -18.43
CA SER A 115 -1.50 19.61 -17.63
C SER A 115 -2.73 18.93 -18.24
N ARG A 116 -2.88 18.97 -19.58
CA ARG A 116 -3.96 18.24 -20.28
C ARG A 116 -3.84 16.73 -20.10
N ILE A 117 -2.64 16.17 -20.23
CA ILE A 117 -2.39 14.73 -20.02
C ILE A 117 -2.73 14.34 -18.57
N GLU A 118 -2.39 15.18 -17.61
CA GLU A 118 -2.74 14.92 -16.22
C GLU A 118 -4.25 14.96 -15.99
N ALA A 119 -4.93 16.00 -16.44
CA ALA A 119 -6.36 16.13 -16.31
C ALA A 119 -7.11 14.96 -17.00
N GLU A 120 -6.64 14.51 -18.16
CA GLU A 120 -7.20 13.34 -18.85
C GLU A 120 -7.00 12.05 -18.04
N THR A 121 -5.82 11.86 -17.44
CA THR A 121 -5.53 10.68 -16.60
C THR A 121 -6.37 10.68 -15.33
N VAL A 122 -6.50 11.82 -14.68
CA VAL A 122 -7.38 12.03 -13.50
C VAL A 122 -8.82 11.67 -13.85
N ARG A 123 -9.32 12.16 -15.00
CA ARG A 123 -10.67 11.87 -15.48
C ARG A 123 -10.88 10.37 -15.71
N TRP A 124 -9.95 9.68 -16.38
CA TRP A 124 -10.06 8.23 -16.60
C TRP A 124 -10.16 7.42 -15.29
N VAL A 125 -9.35 7.76 -14.29
CA VAL A 125 -9.40 7.07 -13.01
C VAL A 125 -10.66 7.44 -12.23
N GLY A 126 -11.09 8.70 -12.27
CA GLY A 126 -12.34 9.15 -11.67
C GLY A 126 -13.59 8.49 -12.28
N GLU A 127 -13.58 8.25 -13.59
CA GLU A 127 -14.64 7.48 -14.29
C GLU A 127 -14.68 6.01 -13.83
N LEU A 128 -13.52 5.41 -13.53
CA LEU A 128 -13.45 4.05 -12.96
C LEU A 128 -14.01 4.00 -11.54
N VAL A 129 -13.78 5.05 -10.72
CA VAL A 129 -14.42 5.20 -9.40
C VAL A 129 -15.95 5.27 -9.53
N GLY A 130 -16.49 5.71 -10.67
CA GLY A 130 -17.93 5.84 -10.92
C GLY A 130 -18.41 7.29 -11.01
N TRP A 131 -17.50 8.26 -10.94
CA TRP A 131 -17.85 9.69 -11.07
C TRP A 131 -17.92 10.10 -12.53
N ARG A 132 -19.14 10.31 -13.02
CA ARG A 132 -19.38 10.65 -14.41
C ARG A 132 -19.34 12.16 -14.72
N THR A 133 -19.52 12.97 -13.69
CA THR A 133 -19.54 14.44 -13.81
C THR A 133 -18.27 15.02 -13.19
N ALA A 134 -17.43 15.60 -14.03
CA ALA A 134 -16.27 16.41 -13.67
C ALA A 134 -15.40 15.87 -12.49
N PRO A 135 -14.96 14.59 -12.48
CA PRO A 135 -13.99 14.16 -11.50
C PRO A 135 -12.74 15.03 -11.59
N SER A 136 -12.21 15.44 -10.47
CA SER A 136 -11.03 16.27 -10.36
C SER A 136 -10.00 15.59 -9.44
N GLY A 137 -8.79 16.09 -9.46
CA GLY A 137 -7.72 15.52 -8.64
C GLY A 137 -6.35 16.04 -9.03
N THR A 138 -5.35 15.50 -8.38
CA THR A 138 -3.95 15.88 -8.61
C THR A 138 -3.04 14.68 -8.36
N PHE A 139 -1.95 14.59 -9.12
CA PHE A 139 -0.90 13.62 -8.83
C PHE A 139 -0.09 14.07 -7.62
N THR A 140 0.25 13.11 -6.78
CA THR A 140 1.04 13.23 -5.56
C THR A 140 2.27 12.32 -5.63
N THR A 141 3.15 12.42 -4.65
CA THR A 141 4.31 11.52 -4.51
C THR A 141 3.92 10.13 -3.98
N GLY A 142 2.68 9.96 -3.51
CA GLY A 142 2.15 8.69 -2.99
C GLY A 142 1.01 8.91 -2.03
N GLY A 143 0.45 7.81 -1.53
CA GLY A 143 -0.72 7.79 -0.64
C GLY A 143 -0.57 8.64 0.62
N ASN A 144 0.63 8.80 1.16
CA ASN A 144 0.86 9.66 2.32
C ASN A 144 0.53 11.13 2.01
N GLU A 145 1.00 11.68 0.88
CA GLU A 145 0.68 13.04 0.47
C GLU A 145 -0.79 13.16 0.04
N ALA A 146 -1.33 12.13 -0.61
CA ALA A 146 -2.74 12.10 -1.01
C ALA A 146 -3.67 12.13 0.22
N ASN A 147 -3.39 11.32 1.26
CA ASN A 147 -4.14 11.32 2.51
C ASN A 147 -4.01 12.64 3.29
N LEU A 148 -2.80 13.23 3.34
CA LEU A 148 -2.58 14.56 3.93
C LEU A 148 -3.44 15.62 3.23
N SER A 149 -3.40 15.63 1.90
CA SER A 149 -4.17 16.57 1.07
C SER A 149 -5.67 16.35 1.21
N ALA A 150 -6.13 15.09 1.29
CA ALA A 150 -7.53 14.76 1.52
C ALA A 150 -8.05 15.26 2.87
N LEU A 151 -7.26 15.10 3.94
CA LEU A 151 -7.64 15.63 5.26
C LEU A 151 -7.66 17.16 5.27
N ALA A 152 -6.73 17.85 4.58
CA ALA A 152 -6.76 19.29 4.41
C ALA A 152 -8.02 19.75 3.66
N MET A 153 -8.42 19.02 2.60
CA MET A 153 -9.67 19.25 1.87
C MET A 153 -10.89 19.06 2.76
N ALA A 154 -10.93 17.99 3.55
CA ALA A 154 -12.02 17.72 4.49
C ALA A 154 -12.17 18.82 5.53
N LEU A 155 -11.06 19.32 6.09
CA LEU A 155 -11.04 20.48 6.99
C LEU A 155 -11.60 21.72 6.30
N SER A 156 -11.11 22.03 5.09
CA SER A 156 -11.57 23.17 4.28
C SER A 156 -13.06 23.05 3.93
N ALA A 157 -13.58 21.84 3.71
CA ALA A 157 -14.98 21.59 3.41
C ALA A 157 -15.88 21.81 4.63
N GLN A 158 -15.48 21.26 5.78
CA GLN A 158 -16.27 21.24 7.00
C GLN A 158 -16.18 22.55 7.80
N PHE A 159 -15.07 23.28 7.68
CA PHE A 159 -14.81 24.51 8.43
C PHE A 159 -14.43 25.66 7.47
N PRO A 160 -15.43 26.34 6.87
CA PRO A 160 -15.15 27.49 6.01
C PRO A 160 -14.29 28.53 6.70
N GLY A 161 -13.22 28.97 6.03
CA GLY A 161 -12.27 29.95 6.56
C GLY A 161 -11.10 29.36 7.36
N VAL A 162 -11.04 28.03 7.61
CA VAL A 162 -9.94 27.40 8.35
C VAL A 162 -8.59 27.56 7.66
N ILE A 163 -8.57 27.61 6.34
CA ILE A 163 -7.33 27.81 5.56
C ILE A 163 -6.74 29.19 5.81
N GLU A 164 -7.58 30.21 5.93
CA GLU A 164 -7.15 31.60 6.17
C GLU A 164 -6.88 31.90 7.66
N ASN A 165 -7.73 31.37 8.54
CA ASN A 165 -7.74 31.76 9.96
C ASN A 165 -7.11 30.70 10.89
N GLY A 166 -6.72 29.52 10.34
CA GLY A 166 -6.12 28.43 11.10
C GLY A 166 -7.11 27.66 11.97
N LEU A 167 -6.65 26.59 12.60
CA LEU A 167 -7.46 25.67 13.41
C LEU A 167 -8.12 26.32 14.62
N ALA A 168 -7.53 27.36 15.19
CA ALA A 168 -8.10 28.10 16.33
C ALA A 168 -9.46 28.73 16.01
N SER A 169 -9.74 29.04 14.73
CA SER A 169 -11.01 29.59 14.28
C SER A 169 -12.19 28.60 14.39
N ILE A 170 -11.92 27.32 14.56
CA ILE A 170 -12.96 26.29 14.71
C ILE A 170 -13.62 26.36 16.09
N GLY A 171 -12.92 26.87 17.10
CA GLY A 171 -13.41 27.04 18.47
C GLY A 171 -13.61 25.73 19.25
N ALA A 172 -13.26 24.57 18.67
CA ALA A 172 -13.33 23.26 19.30
C ALA A 172 -12.33 22.30 18.63
N GLN A 173 -12.01 21.18 19.27
CA GLN A 173 -11.08 20.19 18.73
C GLN A 173 -11.72 19.46 17.53
N PRO A 174 -11.20 19.63 16.30
CA PRO A 174 -11.61 18.78 15.18
C PRO A 174 -11.05 17.38 15.35
N VAL A 175 -11.86 16.37 15.03
CA VAL A 175 -11.49 14.94 15.11
C VAL A 175 -11.90 14.20 13.84
N PHE A 176 -11.15 13.13 13.52
CA PHE A 176 -11.46 12.26 12.41
C PHE A 176 -11.24 10.79 12.79
N TYR A 177 -11.84 9.88 12.02
CA TYR A 177 -11.95 8.47 12.37
C TYR A 177 -11.35 7.59 11.29
N ALA A 178 -10.66 6.52 11.71
CA ALA A 178 -10.19 5.45 10.84
C ALA A 178 -10.09 4.15 11.63
N SER A 179 -10.02 3.02 10.94
CA SER A 179 -9.82 1.72 11.59
C SER A 179 -8.46 1.63 12.29
N MET A 180 -8.32 0.75 13.28
CA MET A 180 -7.02 0.42 13.89
C MET A 180 -6.04 -0.14 12.86
N GLU A 181 -6.51 -0.79 11.79
CA GLU A 181 -5.70 -1.34 10.70
C GLU A 181 -5.37 -0.31 9.60
N ALA A 182 -5.88 0.92 9.69
CA ALA A 182 -5.61 1.98 8.71
C ALA A 182 -4.14 2.41 8.75
N HIS A 183 -3.63 2.83 7.59
CA HIS A 183 -2.23 3.17 7.40
C HIS A 183 -1.77 4.33 8.30
N HIS A 184 -0.53 4.24 8.83
CA HIS A 184 0.07 5.23 9.74
C HIS A 184 0.34 6.60 9.10
N SER A 185 0.15 6.76 7.78
CA SER A 185 0.14 8.09 7.14
C SER A 185 -0.88 9.04 7.78
N LEU A 186 -1.99 8.51 8.31
CA LEU A 186 -3.02 9.31 8.97
C LEU A 186 -2.54 9.93 10.29
N ASP A 187 -1.74 9.20 11.09
CA ASP A 187 -1.09 9.76 12.29
C ASP A 187 -0.11 10.87 11.94
N LYS A 188 0.65 10.65 10.85
CA LYS A 188 1.60 11.64 10.34
C LYS A 188 0.87 12.88 9.81
N SER A 189 -0.20 12.69 9.06
CA SER A 189 -1.05 13.77 8.53
C SER A 189 -1.69 14.59 9.65
N ALA A 190 -2.22 13.95 10.70
CA ALA A 190 -2.76 14.64 11.87
C ALA A 190 -1.73 15.53 12.55
N GLY A 191 -0.48 15.05 12.67
CA GLY A 191 0.63 15.85 13.21
C GLY A 191 1.00 17.03 12.31
N MET A 192 1.14 16.80 11.01
CA MET A 192 1.55 17.82 10.03
C MET A 192 0.50 18.91 9.83
N LEU A 193 -0.80 18.59 9.93
CA LEU A 193 -1.88 19.55 9.86
C LEU A 193 -2.10 20.34 11.19
N GLY A 194 -1.30 20.08 12.22
CA GLY A 194 -1.43 20.75 13.52
C GLY A 194 -2.65 20.29 14.35
N LEU A 195 -3.35 19.25 13.92
CA LEU A 195 -4.49 18.67 14.66
C LEU A 195 -4.05 17.97 15.95
N GLY A 196 -2.80 17.48 15.96
CA GLY A 196 -2.30 16.55 16.96
C GLY A 196 -2.76 15.11 16.67
N ARG A 197 -1.89 14.12 16.93
CA ARG A 197 -2.19 12.70 16.62
C ARG A 197 -3.42 12.17 17.36
N LYS A 198 -3.75 12.73 18.54
CA LYS A 198 -4.95 12.37 19.31
C LYS A 198 -6.27 12.78 18.65
N ALA A 199 -6.22 13.64 17.61
CA ALA A 199 -7.40 13.96 16.80
C ALA A 199 -7.85 12.78 15.92
N LEU A 200 -6.96 11.83 15.60
CA LEU A 200 -7.30 10.56 14.98
C LEU A 200 -7.89 9.60 16.03
N ARG A 201 -9.18 9.31 15.87
CA ARG A 201 -9.91 8.31 16.66
C ARG A 201 -9.77 6.95 15.96
N ARG A 202 -8.94 6.08 16.51
CA ARG A 202 -8.76 4.71 16.01
C ARG A 202 -9.93 3.85 16.45
N ILE A 203 -10.69 3.32 15.48
CA ILE A 203 -11.87 2.48 15.71
C ILE A 203 -11.47 1.01 15.63
N PRO A 204 -11.86 0.18 16.60
CA PRO A 204 -11.62 -1.26 16.55
C PRO A 204 -12.20 -1.89 15.27
N VAL A 205 -11.64 -3.03 14.89
CA VAL A 205 -12.10 -3.80 13.75
C VAL A 205 -13.01 -4.97 14.16
N ASN A 206 -13.79 -5.46 13.22
CA ASN A 206 -14.57 -6.69 13.35
C ASN A 206 -13.70 -7.94 13.02
N GLU A 207 -14.27 -9.14 13.07
CA GLU A 207 -13.61 -10.41 12.74
C GLU A 207 -13.06 -10.48 11.30
N ARG A 208 -13.56 -9.63 10.40
CA ARG A 208 -13.09 -9.50 9.03
C ARG A 208 -12.02 -8.42 8.86
N LEU A 209 -11.52 -7.87 9.97
CA LEU A 209 -10.55 -6.77 10.01
C LEU A 209 -11.06 -5.48 9.35
N GLN A 210 -12.37 -5.31 9.26
CA GLN A 210 -13.03 -4.10 8.77
C GLN A 210 -13.34 -3.17 9.93
N LEU A 211 -13.34 -1.88 9.70
CA LEU A 211 -13.78 -0.88 10.68
C LEU A 211 -15.14 -1.26 11.26
N ASN A 212 -15.24 -1.34 12.59
CA ASN A 212 -16.49 -1.67 13.29
C ASN A 212 -17.44 -0.47 13.26
N VAL A 213 -18.46 -0.55 12.42
CA VAL A 213 -19.42 0.54 12.14
C VAL A 213 -20.22 0.95 13.38
N GLN A 214 -20.55 0.01 14.26
CA GLN A 214 -21.28 0.30 15.51
C GLN A 214 -20.40 1.10 16.48
N GLN A 215 -19.13 0.72 16.63
CA GLN A 215 -18.19 1.45 17.47
C GLN A 215 -17.79 2.82 16.88
N LEU A 216 -17.76 2.93 15.55
CA LEU A 216 -17.60 4.23 14.87
C LEU A 216 -18.73 5.18 15.26
N GLU A 217 -19.97 4.75 15.14
CA GLU A 217 -21.11 5.61 15.46
C GLU A 217 -21.17 5.97 16.95
N ALA A 218 -20.82 5.05 17.84
CA ALA A 218 -20.70 5.32 19.27
C ALA A 218 -19.62 6.39 19.58
N ALA A 219 -18.44 6.26 18.95
CA ALA A 219 -17.36 7.23 19.11
C ALA A 219 -17.71 8.62 18.59
N ILE A 220 -18.47 8.71 17.49
CA ILE A 220 -18.96 10.00 16.97
C ILE A 220 -19.91 10.67 17.97
N LYS A 221 -20.85 9.92 18.55
CA LYS A 221 -21.79 10.44 19.56
C LYS A 221 -21.06 10.95 20.80
N GLU A 222 -20.12 10.16 21.34
CA GLU A 222 -19.28 10.54 22.47
C GLU A 222 -18.49 11.85 22.20
N ASP A 223 -17.89 11.95 21.01
CA ASP A 223 -17.13 13.14 20.63
C ASP A 223 -17.99 14.39 20.47
N LEU A 224 -19.20 14.25 19.91
CA LEU A 224 -20.18 15.33 19.81
C LEU A 224 -20.66 15.79 21.20
N GLU A 225 -20.98 14.87 22.10
CA GLU A 225 -21.37 15.15 23.48
C GLU A 225 -20.26 15.85 24.26
N SER A 226 -18.98 15.50 23.99
CA SER A 226 -17.81 16.16 24.56
C SER A 226 -17.43 17.49 23.88
N GLY A 227 -18.23 17.98 22.95
CA GLY A 227 -18.04 19.27 22.28
C GLY A 227 -16.98 19.26 21.17
N LYS A 228 -16.45 18.09 20.77
CA LYS A 228 -15.55 17.97 19.63
C LYS A 228 -16.28 18.11 18.30
N LYS A 229 -15.52 18.28 17.22
CA LYS A 229 -16.05 18.49 15.87
C LYS A 229 -15.59 17.38 14.93
N PRO A 230 -16.37 16.30 14.77
CA PRO A 230 -16.13 15.29 13.74
C PRO A 230 -16.12 15.92 12.34
N PHE A 231 -15.05 15.69 11.53
CA PHE A 231 -14.97 16.29 10.20
C PHE A 231 -14.69 15.31 9.08
N CYS A 232 -14.07 14.15 9.35
CA CYS A 232 -13.72 13.19 8.32
C CYS A 232 -13.79 11.76 8.87
N ILE A 233 -14.28 10.83 8.06
CA ILE A 233 -14.10 9.39 8.25
C ILE A 233 -13.25 8.88 7.08
N VAL A 234 -12.17 8.17 7.40
CA VAL A 234 -11.31 7.52 6.43
C VAL A 234 -11.63 6.04 6.42
N ALA A 235 -12.35 5.59 5.40
CA ALA A 235 -12.54 4.18 5.10
C ALA A 235 -11.35 3.65 4.32
N THR A 236 -10.90 2.43 4.59
CA THR A 236 -9.76 1.81 3.89
C THR A 236 -10.25 0.79 2.88
N ALA A 237 -9.84 0.92 1.63
CA ALA A 237 -10.05 -0.07 0.58
C ALA A 237 -8.75 -0.83 0.33
N GLY A 238 -8.45 -1.81 1.19
CA GLY A 238 -7.24 -2.63 1.16
C GLY A 238 -6.17 -2.18 2.14
N THR A 239 -6.28 -2.64 3.40
CA THR A 239 -5.30 -2.36 4.45
C THR A 239 -3.92 -2.90 4.11
N THR A 240 -2.87 -2.24 4.59
CA THR A 240 -1.47 -2.60 4.29
C THR A 240 -1.09 -3.97 4.86
N SER A 241 -1.60 -4.33 6.02
CA SER A 241 -1.27 -5.60 6.67
C SER A 241 -2.03 -6.77 6.04
N SER A 242 -3.35 -6.67 5.87
CA SER A 242 -4.20 -7.80 5.53
C SER A 242 -4.94 -7.70 4.19
N GLY A 243 -5.00 -6.50 3.59
CA GLY A 243 -5.83 -6.27 2.40
C GLY A 243 -7.32 -6.18 2.70
N ALA A 244 -7.72 -6.05 3.96
CA ALA A 244 -9.12 -5.89 4.35
C ALA A 244 -9.71 -4.60 3.75
N ILE A 245 -11.00 -4.67 3.41
CA ILE A 245 -11.75 -3.56 2.82
C ILE A 245 -12.91 -3.24 3.75
N ASP A 246 -13.02 -1.99 4.18
CA ASP A 246 -14.08 -1.51 5.05
C ASP A 246 -15.46 -1.53 4.36
N ASP A 247 -16.54 -1.58 5.14
CA ASP A 247 -17.91 -1.51 4.64
C ASP A 247 -18.25 -0.06 4.25
N ILE A 248 -17.77 0.35 3.07
CA ILE A 248 -17.89 1.72 2.56
C ILE A 248 -19.35 2.18 2.51
N PRO A 249 -20.33 1.38 2.03
CA PRO A 249 -21.73 1.79 2.03
C PRO A 249 -22.27 2.16 3.41
N ARG A 250 -21.99 1.34 4.44
CA ARG A 250 -22.48 1.62 5.80
C ARG A 250 -21.77 2.80 6.44
N ILE A 251 -20.47 2.98 6.16
CA ILE A 251 -19.73 4.17 6.59
C ILE A 251 -20.29 5.42 5.92
N HIS A 252 -20.62 5.36 4.63
CA HIS A 252 -21.26 6.47 3.92
C HIS A 252 -22.62 6.87 4.56
N GLU A 253 -23.46 5.91 4.98
CA GLU A 253 -24.70 6.21 5.68
C GLU A 253 -24.47 7.02 6.96
N ILE A 254 -23.42 6.70 7.72
CA ILE A 254 -22.99 7.46 8.90
C ILE A 254 -22.50 8.86 8.50
N CYS A 255 -21.63 8.95 7.49
CA CYS A 255 -21.15 10.24 6.99
C CYS A 255 -22.31 11.17 6.62
N ARG A 256 -23.31 10.66 5.92
CA ARG A 256 -24.52 11.43 5.59
C ARG A 256 -25.32 11.87 6.81
N ARG A 257 -25.51 10.97 7.79
CA ARG A 257 -26.29 11.25 9.01
C ARG A 257 -25.69 12.37 9.84
N TYR A 258 -24.36 12.39 9.95
CA TYR A 258 -23.63 13.34 10.78
C TYR A 258 -22.98 14.48 9.99
N ASN A 259 -23.21 14.56 8.68
CA ASN A 259 -22.59 15.54 7.77
C ASN A 259 -21.06 15.56 7.87
N ILE A 260 -20.43 14.38 7.78
CA ILE A 260 -18.98 14.18 7.88
C ILE A 260 -18.44 13.83 6.49
N TRP A 261 -17.25 14.34 6.13
CA TRP A 261 -16.55 14.02 4.87
C TRP A 261 -16.13 12.55 4.83
N LEU A 262 -16.45 11.86 3.73
CA LEU A 262 -15.99 10.50 3.48
C LEU A 262 -14.76 10.52 2.60
N HIS A 263 -13.61 10.15 3.15
CA HIS A 263 -12.41 9.83 2.39
C HIS A 263 -12.22 8.32 2.30
N VAL A 264 -11.86 7.80 1.12
CA VAL A 264 -11.49 6.39 0.95
C VAL A 264 -10.00 6.29 0.64
N ASP A 265 -9.23 5.75 1.58
CA ASP A 265 -7.85 5.34 1.30
C ASP A 265 -7.86 4.04 0.48
N GLY A 266 -7.84 4.22 -0.83
CA GLY A 266 -7.78 3.17 -1.83
C GLY A 266 -6.38 2.99 -2.44
N ALA A 267 -5.34 3.50 -1.77
CA ALA A 267 -3.97 3.51 -2.28
C ALA A 267 -3.52 2.16 -2.86
N TYR A 268 -3.95 1.06 -2.27
CA TYR A 268 -3.69 -0.28 -2.78
C TYR A 268 -4.90 -0.90 -3.49
N GLY A 269 -6.01 -1.04 -2.78
CA GLY A 269 -7.10 -1.90 -3.24
C GLY A 269 -8.01 -1.25 -4.28
N ALA A 270 -8.01 0.09 -4.45
CA ALA A 270 -8.79 0.72 -5.51
C ALA A 270 -8.39 0.27 -6.93
N ALA A 271 -7.22 -0.36 -7.10
CA ALA A 271 -6.82 -0.96 -8.37
C ALA A 271 -7.81 -2.04 -8.87
N VAL A 272 -8.58 -2.69 -8.00
CA VAL A 272 -9.63 -3.64 -8.41
C VAL A 272 -10.70 -3.03 -9.29
N LEU A 273 -10.83 -1.69 -9.32
CA LEU A 273 -11.74 -0.97 -10.22
C LEU A 273 -11.45 -1.22 -11.71
N PHE A 274 -10.22 -1.61 -12.05
CA PHE A 274 -9.86 -2.01 -13.42
C PHE A 274 -10.45 -3.36 -13.82
N SER A 275 -10.83 -4.24 -12.86
CA SER A 275 -11.40 -5.57 -13.10
C SER A 275 -12.92 -5.55 -12.97
N ASN A 276 -13.63 -5.95 -14.02
CA ASN A 276 -15.09 -6.11 -13.97
C ASN A 276 -15.50 -7.19 -12.95
N ARG A 277 -14.65 -8.20 -12.75
CA ARG A 277 -14.91 -9.32 -11.83
C ARG A 277 -14.76 -8.91 -10.37
N HIS A 278 -13.81 -8.04 -10.06
CA HIS A 278 -13.41 -7.76 -8.68
C HIS A 278 -13.79 -6.35 -8.20
N ARG A 279 -14.24 -5.45 -9.09
CA ARG A 279 -14.64 -4.08 -8.71
C ARG A 279 -15.70 -3.99 -7.63
N GLY A 280 -16.57 -5.01 -7.52
CA GLY A 280 -17.58 -5.10 -6.47
C GLY A 280 -17.02 -5.20 -5.06
N LEU A 281 -15.72 -5.54 -4.89
CA LEU A 281 -15.06 -5.56 -3.58
C LEU A 281 -14.98 -4.17 -2.93
N VAL A 282 -14.96 -3.11 -3.72
CA VAL A 282 -14.95 -1.71 -3.26
C VAL A 282 -16.28 -1.00 -3.54
N GLN A 283 -17.40 -1.73 -3.52
CA GLN A 283 -18.73 -1.17 -3.68
C GLN A 283 -18.94 0.00 -2.71
N GLY A 284 -19.52 1.09 -3.20
CA GLY A 284 -19.74 2.32 -2.44
C GLY A 284 -18.62 3.35 -2.55
N ILE A 285 -17.48 3.00 -3.17
CA ILE A 285 -16.37 3.95 -3.37
C ILE A 285 -16.79 5.18 -4.18
N GLU A 286 -17.78 5.05 -5.06
CA GLU A 286 -18.34 6.14 -5.85
C GLU A 286 -19.10 7.18 -4.99
N GLN A 287 -19.42 6.82 -3.75
CA GLN A 287 -20.08 7.69 -2.78
C GLN A 287 -19.08 8.54 -1.98
N ALA A 288 -17.79 8.24 -2.08
CA ALA A 288 -16.74 8.98 -1.38
C ALA A 288 -16.64 10.44 -1.88
N ASP A 289 -16.28 11.35 -0.99
CA ASP A 289 -15.99 12.75 -1.33
C ASP A 289 -14.58 12.88 -1.92
N SER A 290 -13.64 12.03 -1.48
CA SER A 290 -12.29 11.92 -2.01
C SER A 290 -11.75 10.49 -1.91
N VAL A 291 -10.82 10.16 -2.83
CA VAL A 291 -10.18 8.84 -2.91
C VAL A 291 -8.69 9.00 -3.09
N THR A 292 -7.90 8.29 -2.31
CA THR A 292 -6.47 8.08 -2.56
C THR A 292 -6.28 6.85 -3.44
N PHE A 293 -5.37 6.95 -4.42
CA PHE A 293 -5.05 5.88 -5.35
C PHE A 293 -3.55 5.91 -5.69
N ASP A 294 -2.83 4.78 -5.56
CA ASP A 294 -1.39 4.73 -5.83
C ASP A 294 -1.06 3.85 -7.04
N PRO A 295 -0.91 4.44 -8.25
CA PRO A 295 -0.47 3.71 -9.42
C PRO A 295 0.88 2.99 -9.24
N HIS A 296 1.78 3.51 -8.40
CA HIS A 296 3.07 2.88 -8.11
C HIS A 296 2.98 1.62 -7.23
N LYS A 297 1.77 1.25 -6.79
CA LYS A 297 1.48 -0.03 -6.16
C LYS A 297 1.01 -1.03 -7.22
N TRP A 298 -0.24 -1.36 -7.25
CA TRP A 298 -0.76 -2.46 -8.07
C TRP A 298 -0.76 -2.19 -9.59
N LEU A 299 -0.68 -0.93 -10.03
CA LEU A 299 -0.60 -0.64 -11.47
C LEU A 299 0.82 -0.61 -12.03
N ALA A 300 1.82 -1.00 -11.23
CA ALA A 300 3.19 -1.22 -11.70
C ALA A 300 3.84 0.03 -12.33
N MET A 301 3.66 1.20 -11.70
CA MET A 301 4.39 2.41 -12.05
C MET A 301 5.68 2.55 -11.22
N PRO A 302 6.76 3.12 -11.75
CA PRO A 302 7.92 3.49 -10.95
C PRO A 302 7.54 4.60 -9.94
N PHE A 303 8.23 4.61 -8.79
CA PHE A 303 8.10 5.69 -7.81
C PHE A 303 8.50 7.05 -8.41
N ALA A 304 7.83 8.15 -8.07
CA ALA A 304 6.63 8.23 -7.28
C ALA A 304 5.40 8.41 -8.20
N ALA A 305 4.27 7.79 -7.86
CA ALA A 305 3.01 7.98 -8.56
C ALA A 305 1.85 7.68 -7.60
N GLY A 306 1.44 8.69 -6.84
CA GLY A 306 0.20 8.73 -6.09
C GLY A 306 -0.81 9.63 -6.76
N LEU A 307 -2.08 9.48 -6.42
CA LEU A 307 -3.18 10.26 -6.97
C LEU A 307 -4.21 10.54 -5.88
N LEU A 308 -4.59 11.80 -5.74
CA LEU A 308 -5.75 12.24 -4.99
C LEU A 308 -6.87 12.57 -5.96
N LEU A 309 -8.02 11.96 -5.77
CA LEU A 309 -9.24 12.20 -6.55
C LEU A 309 -10.33 12.81 -5.67
N THR A 310 -11.18 13.65 -6.25
CA THR A 310 -12.39 14.17 -5.60
C THR A 310 -13.51 14.39 -6.61
N ARG A 311 -14.74 14.26 -6.15
CA ARG A 311 -15.94 14.66 -6.91
C ARG A 311 -16.32 16.14 -6.71
N HIS A 312 -15.54 16.87 -5.89
CA HIS A 312 -15.76 18.27 -5.52
C HIS A 312 -14.60 19.15 -6.03
N PRO A 313 -14.54 19.51 -7.33
CA PRO A 313 -13.41 20.22 -7.92
C PRO A 313 -13.13 21.58 -7.25
N GLU A 314 -14.16 22.25 -6.76
CA GLU A 314 -14.07 23.55 -6.10
C GLU A 314 -13.29 23.51 -4.76
N ILE A 315 -13.30 22.36 -4.09
CA ILE A 315 -12.58 22.18 -2.80
C ILE A 315 -11.06 22.21 -2.99
N LEU A 316 -10.57 21.67 -4.11
CA LEU A 316 -9.14 21.74 -4.42
C LEU A 316 -8.64 23.18 -4.46
N GLY A 317 -9.32 24.04 -5.24
CA GLY A 317 -8.99 25.45 -5.33
C GLY A 317 -9.13 26.19 -3.99
N ARG A 318 -10.19 25.92 -3.24
CA ARG A 318 -10.40 26.52 -1.92
C ARG A 318 -9.32 26.12 -0.90
N THR A 319 -8.78 24.91 -1.01
CA THR A 319 -7.78 24.38 -0.07
C THR A 319 -6.36 24.82 -0.43
N PHE A 320 -6.00 24.82 -1.73
CA PHE A 320 -4.60 24.93 -2.15
C PHE A 320 -4.28 26.23 -2.90
N SER A 321 -5.27 26.99 -3.36
CA SER A 321 -5.00 28.21 -4.14
C SER A 321 -4.46 29.32 -3.26
N VAL A 322 -3.36 29.92 -3.71
CA VAL A 322 -2.77 31.11 -3.11
C VAL A 322 -2.72 32.22 -4.15
N ALA A 323 -3.17 33.43 -3.78
CA ALA A 323 -3.07 34.59 -4.65
C ALA A 323 -1.58 34.92 -4.91
N CYS A 324 -1.21 34.95 -6.19
CA CYS A 324 0.17 35.18 -6.58
C CYS A 324 0.24 36.32 -7.62
N PRO A 325 0.64 37.55 -7.22
CA PRO A 325 0.59 38.72 -8.08
C PRO A 325 1.48 38.65 -9.34
N TYR A 326 2.58 37.89 -9.28
CA TYR A 326 3.57 37.78 -10.37
C TYR A 326 3.27 36.65 -11.35
N LEU A 327 2.17 35.92 -11.18
CA LEU A 327 1.77 34.85 -12.11
C LEU A 327 0.43 35.22 -12.77
N GLN A 328 0.38 35.03 -14.08
CA GLN A 328 -0.86 35.22 -14.84
C GLN A 328 -1.89 34.18 -14.39
N LYS A 329 -3.14 34.61 -14.26
CA LYS A 329 -4.26 33.70 -14.01
C LYS A 329 -4.58 32.93 -15.30
N ALA A 330 -4.84 31.64 -15.18
CA ALA A 330 -5.38 30.90 -16.31
C ALA A 330 -6.70 31.53 -16.79
N PRO A 331 -6.94 31.61 -18.11
CA PRO A 331 -8.20 32.15 -18.65
C PRO A 331 -9.40 31.37 -18.12
N ALA A 332 -10.53 32.05 -17.94
CA ALA A 332 -11.77 31.42 -17.51
C ALA A 332 -12.18 30.30 -18.51
N GLY A 333 -12.65 29.17 -18.00
CA GLY A 333 -13.05 28.01 -18.81
C GLY A 333 -11.90 27.10 -19.27
N THR A 334 -10.65 27.38 -18.84
CA THR A 334 -9.50 26.52 -19.08
C THR A 334 -9.21 25.61 -17.85
N LEU A 335 -8.27 24.67 -18.01
CA LEU A 335 -7.78 23.88 -16.87
C LEU A 335 -7.16 24.80 -15.80
N PRO A 336 -7.29 24.48 -14.51
CA PRO A 336 -6.65 25.24 -13.46
C PRO A 336 -5.13 25.08 -13.52
N ASP A 337 -4.42 26.06 -13.00
CA ASP A 337 -3.00 25.90 -12.68
C ASP A 337 -2.81 24.79 -11.64
N ASN A 338 -1.89 23.87 -11.89
CA ASN A 338 -1.70 22.71 -11.02
C ASN A 338 -1.27 23.10 -9.58
N ARG A 339 -0.54 24.23 -9.41
CA ARG A 339 -0.21 24.75 -8.07
C ARG A 339 -1.43 25.13 -7.24
N ASN A 340 -2.56 25.45 -7.88
CA ASN A 340 -3.79 25.87 -7.22
C ASN A 340 -4.69 24.68 -6.80
N ILE A 341 -4.35 23.46 -7.22
CA ILE A 341 -5.11 22.25 -6.92
C ILE A 341 -4.25 21.16 -6.25
N SER A 342 -3.05 21.53 -5.77
CA SER A 342 -2.07 20.61 -5.22
C SER A 342 -1.35 21.24 -4.01
N ALA A 343 -0.95 20.43 -3.06
CA ALA A 343 -0.04 20.87 -1.98
C ALA A 343 1.38 21.19 -2.50
N GLN A 344 1.73 20.75 -3.70
CA GLN A 344 3.00 21.03 -4.35
C GLN A 344 2.89 22.28 -5.22
N TRP A 345 4.02 23.00 -5.36
CA TRP A 345 4.12 24.18 -6.24
C TRP A 345 4.73 23.79 -7.58
N SER A 346 6.05 23.66 -7.65
CA SER A 346 6.75 23.11 -8.80
C SER A 346 6.84 21.59 -8.64
N ARG A 347 6.27 20.84 -9.56
CA ARG A 347 6.25 19.39 -9.43
C ARG A 347 6.52 18.65 -10.75
N ARG A 348 6.95 17.42 -10.60
CA ARG A 348 7.25 16.49 -11.68
C ARG A 348 5.97 16.01 -12.38
N MET A 349 6.04 15.73 -13.66
CA MET A 349 4.94 15.16 -14.45
C MET A 349 4.79 13.64 -14.19
N ASN A 350 4.30 13.28 -12.99
CA ASN A 350 4.09 11.88 -12.62
C ASN A 350 2.96 11.20 -13.39
N SER A 351 2.06 11.98 -13.98
CA SER A 351 0.92 11.51 -14.77
C SER A 351 1.30 10.78 -16.06
N LEU A 352 2.41 11.14 -16.71
CA LEU A 352 2.81 10.57 -17.99
C LEU A 352 3.03 9.04 -17.90
N LYS A 353 3.55 8.55 -16.78
CA LYS A 353 3.77 7.12 -16.53
C LYS A 353 2.48 6.31 -16.70
N LEU A 354 1.45 6.70 -15.99
CA LEU A 354 0.16 6.02 -16.02
C LEU A 354 -0.56 6.25 -17.36
N TRP A 355 -0.56 7.50 -17.86
CA TRP A 355 -1.20 7.83 -19.13
C TRP A 355 -0.62 7.02 -20.29
N LEU A 356 0.71 6.99 -20.44
CA LEU A 356 1.38 6.28 -21.53
C LEU A 356 1.16 4.76 -21.44
N THR A 357 1.25 4.21 -20.22
CA THR A 357 1.04 2.78 -19.98
C THR A 357 -0.40 2.38 -20.27
N LEU A 358 -1.39 3.18 -19.88
CA LEU A 358 -2.80 2.93 -20.19
C LEU A 358 -3.09 3.05 -21.70
N ARG A 359 -2.43 3.99 -22.40
CA ARG A 359 -2.57 4.14 -23.86
C ARG A 359 -2.04 2.93 -24.62
N VAL A 360 -0.93 2.35 -24.15
CA VAL A 360 -0.28 1.22 -24.81
C VAL A 360 -0.94 -0.12 -24.46
N HIS A 361 -1.23 -0.37 -23.19
CA HIS A 361 -1.74 -1.67 -22.76
C HIS A 361 -3.27 -1.72 -22.62
N GLY A 362 -3.90 -0.58 -22.37
CA GLY A 362 -5.33 -0.43 -22.18
C GLY A 362 -5.85 -1.03 -20.86
N ARG A 363 -7.09 -0.67 -20.49
CA ARG A 363 -7.74 -1.17 -19.27
C ARG A 363 -7.83 -2.71 -19.21
N ARG A 364 -8.09 -3.37 -20.35
CA ARG A 364 -8.23 -4.84 -20.40
C ARG A 364 -6.95 -5.59 -20.03
N ALA A 365 -5.78 -5.02 -20.24
CA ALA A 365 -4.53 -5.64 -19.80
C ALA A 365 -4.44 -5.63 -18.27
N TYR A 366 -4.80 -4.53 -17.63
CA TYR A 366 -4.89 -4.45 -16.18
C TYR A 366 -5.96 -5.36 -15.58
N GLU A 367 -7.13 -5.49 -16.23
CA GLU A 367 -8.15 -6.45 -15.84
C GLU A 367 -7.59 -7.89 -15.79
N ARG A 368 -6.92 -8.32 -16.89
CA ARG A 368 -6.27 -9.64 -16.93
C ARG A 368 -5.17 -9.81 -15.86
N LEU A 369 -4.39 -8.77 -15.61
CA LEU A 369 -3.35 -8.77 -14.58
C LEU A 369 -3.94 -8.99 -13.19
N ILE A 370 -4.91 -8.16 -12.81
CA ILE A 370 -5.58 -8.22 -11.50
C ILE A 370 -6.25 -9.58 -11.32
N ASP A 371 -7.01 -10.04 -12.31
CA ASP A 371 -7.69 -11.35 -12.26
C ASP A 371 -6.70 -12.50 -12.10
N ARG A 372 -5.52 -12.44 -12.76
CA ARG A 372 -4.46 -13.43 -12.62
C ARG A 372 -3.88 -13.44 -11.21
N GLN A 373 -3.55 -12.26 -10.66
CA GLN A 373 -2.96 -12.15 -9.33
C GLN A 373 -3.94 -12.58 -8.25
N MET A 374 -5.21 -12.25 -8.38
CA MET A 374 -6.27 -12.74 -7.50
C MET A 374 -6.38 -14.27 -7.54
N ARG A 375 -6.30 -14.89 -8.72
CA ARG A 375 -6.29 -16.36 -8.84
C ARG A 375 -5.05 -17.00 -8.20
N LEU A 376 -3.86 -16.43 -8.39
CA LEU A 376 -2.63 -16.92 -7.75
C LEU A 376 -2.73 -16.86 -6.23
N ALA A 377 -3.21 -15.75 -5.69
CA ALA A 377 -3.43 -15.59 -4.25
C ALA A 377 -4.48 -16.60 -3.71
N GLN A 378 -5.58 -16.82 -4.43
CA GLN A 378 -6.58 -17.82 -4.06
C GLN A 378 -6.01 -19.26 -4.10
N SER A 379 -5.14 -19.57 -5.07
CA SER A 379 -4.46 -20.86 -5.13
C SER A 379 -3.52 -21.02 -3.93
N PHE A 380 -2.77 -19.99 -3.58
CA PHE A 380 -1.89 -20.00 -2.41
C PHE A 380 -2.71 -20.11 -1.11
N SER A 381 -3.81 -19.39 -0.99
CA SER A 381 -4.72 -19.47 0.17
C SER A 381 -5.25 -20.92 0.39
N ARG A 382 -5.61 -21.62 -0.69
CA ARG A 382 -6.02 -23.03 -0.61
C ARG A 382 -4.88 -23.93 -0.16
N TRP A 383 -3.66 -23.70 -0.62
CA TRP A 383 -2.50 -24.44 -0.14
C TRP A 383 -2.28 -24.21 1.36
N VAL A 384 -2.37 -22.96 1.85
CA VAL A 384 -2.27 -22.64 3.28
C VAL A 384 -3.35 -23.37 4.09
N ALA A 385 -4.58 -23.38 3.61
CA ALA A 385 -5.70 -24.07 4.28
C ALA A 385 -5.45 -25.59 4.46
N ASN A 386 -4.75 -26.21 3.51
CA ASN A 386 -4.37 -27.63 3.53
C ASN A 386 -2.98 -27.88 4.14
N SER A 387 -2.26 -26.84 4.54
CA SER A 387 -0.91 -26.96 5.10
C SER A 387 -0.92 -27.60 6.47
N GLU A 388 0.06 -28.44 6.73
CA GLU A 388 0.30 -29.03 8.04
C GLU A 388 0.95 -28.00 9.00
N TYR A 389 1.67 -27.01 8.46
CA TYR A 389 2.44 -26.03 9.24
C TYR A 389 1.72 -24.69 9.42
N PHE A 390 0.87 -24.29 8.46
CA PHE A 390 0.33 -22.94 8.41
C PHE A 390 -1.19 -22.89 8.42
N GLU A 391 -1.71 -21.78 8.90
CA GLU A 391 -3.11 -21.37 8.72
C GLU A 391 -3.18 -19.88 8.36
N LEU A 392 -4.31 -19.45 7.81
CA LEU A 392 -4.55 -18.03 7.56
C LEU A 392 -4.87 -17.30 8.86
N ALA A 393 -4.13 -16.24 9.17
CA ALA A 393 -4.39 -15.36 10.30
C ALA A 393 -5.48 -14.32 10.01
N ALA A 394 -5.81 -14.11 8.73
CA ALA A 394 -6.85 -13.19 8.27
C ALA A 394 -7.53 -13.75 7.01
N PRO A 395 -8.81 -13.38 6.74
CA PRO A 395 -9.46 -13.70 5.48
C PRO A 395 -8.70 -13.10 4.29
N GLN A 396 -8.44 -13.90 3.25
CA GLN A 396 -7.84 -13.41 2.01
C GLN A 396 -8.90 -12.69 1.17
N VAL A 397 -8.80 -11.36 1.05
CA VAL A 397 -9.71 -10.51 0.24
C VAL A 397 -9.01 -10.05 -1.04
N LEU A 398 -7.82 -9.48 -0.90
CA LEU A 398 -6.92 -9.05 -1.98
C LEU A 398 -5.73 -10.01 -2.08
N PRO A 399 -4.79 -9.85 -3.03
CA PRO A 399 -3.65 -10.77 -3.14
C PRO A 399 -2.60 -10.56 -2.03
N ILE A 400 -3.05 -10.53 -0.79
CA ILE A 400 -2.26 -10.51 0.45
C ILE A 400 -2.70 -11.70 1.28
N LEU A 401 -1.72 -12.46 1.78
CA LEU A 401 -1.95 -13.56 2.69
C LEU A 401 -1.15 -13.35 3.97
N ASN A 402 -1.80 -13.55 5.08
CA ASN A 402 -1.19 -13.52 6.40
C ASN A 402 -1.19 -14.93 6.96
N LEU A 403 0.00 -15.47 7.18
CA LEU A 403 0.17 -16.83 7.64
C LEU A 403 0.57 -16.82 9.12
N ARG A 404 -0.04 -17.74 9.87
CA ARG A 404 0.33 -18.07 11.23
C ARG A 404 0.76 -19.52 11.27
N VAL A 405 1.80 -19.81 12.04
CA VAL A 405 2.23 -21.19 12.27
C VAL A 405 1.20 -21.91 13.14
N ARG A 406 0.79 -23.10 12.73
CA ARG A 406 -0.03 -23.97 13.56
C ARG A 406 0.80 -24.41 14.77
N ALA A 407 0.24 -24.33 15.97
CA ALA A 407 0.89 -24.80 17.18
C ALA A 407 1.15 -26.33 17.09
N THR A 408 2.36 -26.71 16.73
CA THR A 408 2.79 -28.09 16.57
C THR A 408 3.85 -28.43 17.61
N GLY A 409 3.59 -29.41 18.46
CA GLY A 409 4.54 -29.87 19.49
C GLY A 409 4.73 -28.96 20.72
N ILE A 410 4.32 -27.68 20.64
CA ILE A 410 4.35 -26.75 21.77
C ILE A 410 2.99 -26.78 22.45
N PRO A 411 2.92 -27.07 23.75
CA PRO A 411 1.64 -26.99 24.47
C PRO A 411 0.98 -25.62 24.29
N PRO A 412 -0.34 -25.54 24.01
CA PRO A 412 -1.03 -24.26 23.80
C PRO A 412 -0.81 -23.23 24.92
N GLN A 413 -0.55 -23.70 26.15
CA GLN A 413 -0.26 -22.87 27.30
C GLN A 413 1.15 -22.25 27.30
N LYS A 414 2.06 -22.66 26.39
CA LYS A 414 3.43 -22.15 26.24
C LYS A 414 3.63 -21.33 24.97
N LEU A 415 2.67 -21.35 24.03
CA LEU A 415 2.74 -20.55 22.82
C LEU A 415 2.03 -19.21 23.06
N ASP A 416 2.68 -18.33 23.80
CA ASP A 416 2.23 -16.95 23.90
C ASP A 416 2.54 -16.13 22.62
N ALA A 417 2.01 -14.92 22.54
CA ALA A 417 2.20 -14.05 21.39
C ALA A 417 3.68 -13.73 21.09
N LEU A 418 4.53 -13.73 22.12
CA LEU A 418 5.98 -13.46 21.97
C LEU A 418 6.68 -14.63 21.29
N HIS A 419 6.41 -15.87 21.72
CA HIS A 419 6.98 -17.06 21.09
C HIS A 419 6.52 -17.22 19.64
N ALA A 420 5.23 -16.97 19.36
CA ALA A 420 4.71 -16.98 18.00
C ALA A 420 5.42 -15.92 17.11
N SER A 421 5.66 -14.73 17.64
CA SER A 421 6.38 -13.66 16.93
C SER A 421 7.82 -14.05 16.62
N ILE A 422 8.53 -14.69 17.56
CA ILE A 422 9.91 -15.17 17.36
C ILE A 422 9.95 -16.26 16.29
N ILE A 423 9.02 -17.22 16.32
CA ILE A 423 8.94 -18.30 15.31
C ILE A 423 8.68 -17.71 13.92
N HIS A 424 7.73 -16.77 13.79
CA HIS A 424 7.44 -16.11 12.52
C HIS A 424 8.65 -15.34 11.99
N ALA A 425 9.36 -14.60 12.86
CA ALA A 425 10.57 -13.89 12.50
C ALA A 425 11.68 -14.84 12.01
N SER A 426 11.89 -15.96 12.69
CA SER A 426 12.88 -16.98 12.31
C SER A 426 12.55 -17.64 10.97
N ILE A 427 11.27 -17.92 10.69
CA ILE A 427 10.85 -18.45 9.38
C ILE A 427 11.09 -17.42 8.27
N ILE A 428 10.77 -16.15 8.51
CA ILE A 428 11.00 -15.07 7.54
C ILE A 428 12.50 -14.94 7.26
N GLU A 429 13.32 -14.96 8.30
CA GLU A 429 14.80 -14.91 8.16
C GLU A 429 15.33 -16.07 7.36
N GLU A 430 14.89 -17.29 7.65
CA GLU A 430 15.30 -18.50 6.94
C GLU A 430 14.91 -18.47 5.47
N VAL A 431 13.66 -18.09 5.16
CA VAL A 431 13.15 -17.95 3.78
C VAL A 431 13.92 -16.87 3.00
N ASN A 432 14.34 -15.79 3.65
CA ASN A 432 15.02 -14.67 3.02
C ASN A 432 16.56 -14.81 3.00
N ARG A 433 17.14 -15.86 3.63
CA ARG A 433 18.57 -16.00 3.88
C ARG A 433 19.40 -16.09 2.60
N ASP A 434 18.97 -16.90 1.66
CA ASP A 434 19.65 -17.12 0.38
C ASP A 434 19.50 -15.94 -0.60
N GLY A 435 18.68 -14.91 -0.24
CA GLY A 435 18.43 -13.76 -1.08
C GLY A 435 17.52 -14.01 -2.30
N GLN A 436 17.21 -15.27 -2.61
CA GLN A 436 16.43 -15.62 -3.81
C GLN A 436 15.04 -15.04 -3.80
N ARG A 437 14.40 -14.98 -2.64
CA ARG A 437 13.06 -14.46 -2.44
C ARG A 437 12.97 -13.56 -1.21
N TRP A 438 11.86 -12.86 -1.10
CA TRP A 438 11.66 -12.00 0.05
C TRP A 438 10.21 -11.92 0.47
N ILE A 439 9.96 -12.19 1.75
CA ILE A 439 8.70 -12.03 2.46
C ILE A 439 8.88 -11.15 3.69
N SER A 440 7.81 -10.70 4.30
CA SER A 440 7.88 -9.76 5.42
C SER A 440 6.99 -10.16 6.59
N ALA A 441 7.26 -9.59 7.75
CA ALA A 441 6.32 -9.60 8.87
C ALA A 441 5.23 -8.54 8.67
N ALA A 442 4.09 -8.74 9.32
CA ALA A 442 3.07 -7.73 9.53
C ALA A 442 2.43 -7.93 10.91
N THR A 443 1.68 -6.93 11.36
CA THR A 443 0.82 -7.06 12.53
C THR A 443 -0.63 -7.04 12.07
N VAL A 444 -1.41 -8.01 12.49
CA VAL A 444 -2.83 -8.14 12.19
C VAL A 444 -3.57 -8.36 13.50
N ASN A 445 -4.50 -7.49 13.82
CA ASN A 445 -5.25 -7.52 15.09
C ASN A 445 -4.35 -7.66 16.34
N GLY A 446 -3.20 -6.98 16.32
CA GLY A 446 -2.20 -7.00 17.39
C GLY A 446 -1.26 -8.22 17.41
N GLU A 447 -1.45 -9.20 16.52
CA GLU A 447 -0.60 -10.39 16.41
C GLU A 447 0.41 -10.25 15.27
N SER A 448 1.66 -10.67 15.51
CA SER A 448 2.68 -10.79 14.47
C SER A 448 2.36 -11.95 13.54
N VAL A 449 2.46 -11.74 12.23
CA VAL A 449 2.19 -12.74 11.18
C VAL A 449 3.23 -12.70 10.08
N ILE A 450 3.37 -13.78 9.33
CA ILE A 450 4.14 -13.82 8.09
C ILE A 450 3.25 -13.28 6.98
N ARG A 451 3.65 -12.18 6.33
CA ARG A 451 2.92 -11.57 5.23
C ARG A 451 3.53 -11.92 3.89
N THR A 452 2.68 -12.37 2.97
CA THR A 452 3.02 -12.61 1.57
C THR A 452 2.07 -11.88 0.64
N MET A 453 2.58 -11.41 -0.51
CA MET A 453 1.81 -10.62 -1.47
C MET A 453 2.10 -11.05 -2.90
N VAL A 454 1.07 -11.15 -3.73
CA VAL A 454 1.18 -11.48 -5.16
C VAL A 454 0.82 -10.23 -5.96
N ILE A 455 1.80 -9.39 -6.24
CA ILE A 455 1.56 -8.09 -6.87
C ILE A 455 2.35 -7.86 -8.18
N SER A 456 3.54 -8.45 -8.35
CA SER A 456 4.30 -8.29 -9.59
C SER A 456 3.60 -8.97 -10.78
N TYR A 457 3.59 -8.31 -11.94
CA TYR A 457 3.09 -8.92 -13.17
C TYR A 457 4.00 -10.04 -13.71
N LEU A 458 5.22 -10.16 -13.19
CA LEU A 458 6.15 -11.26 -13.49
C LEU A 458 5.94 -12.48 -12.60
N THR A 459 5.25 -12.33 -11.46
CA THR A 459 5.01 -13.45 -10.56
C THR A 459 4.05 -14.46 -11.21
N GLU A 460 4.50 -15.72 -11.27
CA GLU A 460 3.80 -16.86 -11.85
C GLU A 460 3.59 -17.96 -10.80
N GLU A 461 2.88 -19.02 -11.18
CA GLU A 461 2.61 -20.17 -10.29
C GLU A 461 3.90 -20.84 -9.79
N ARG A 462 4.95 -20.91 -10.62
CA ARG A 462 6.27 -21.47 -10.23
C ARG A 462 6.86 -20.71 -9.04
N HIS A 463 6.81 -19.37 -9.04
CA HIS A 463 7.34 -18.54 -7.94
C HIS A 463 6.57 -18.75 -6.63
N ILE A 464 5.25 -19.00 -6.73
CA ILE A 464 4.44 -19.33 -5.55
C ILE A 464 4.79 -20.73 -5.04
N LYS A 465 4.99 -21.73 -5.92
CA LYS A 465 5.44 -23.07 -5.53
C LYS A 465 6.83 -23.06 -4.87
N ASP A 466 7.75 -22.25 -5.39
CA ASP A 466 9.08 -22.06 -4.81
C ASP A 466 9.00 -21.45 -3.41
N LEU A 467 8.12 -20.46 -3.21
CA LEU A 467 7.87 -19.90 -1.87
C LEU A 467 7.25 -20.94 -0.93
N GLN A 468 6.28 -21.73 -1.40
CA GLN A 468 5.65 -22.79 -0.60
C GLN A 468 6.69 -23.83 -0.13
N ALA A 469 7.56 -24.27 -1.04
CA ALA A 469 8.66 -25.18 -0.71
C ALA A 469 9.63 -24.58 0.34
N SER A 470 9.97 -23.30 0.17
CA SER A 470 10.88 -22.60 1.11
C SER A 470 10.26 -22.41 2.50
N LEU A 471 8.95 -22.13 2.58
CA LEU A 471 8.23 -22.04 3.84
C LEU A 471 8.23 -23.38 4.58
N VAL A 472 8.02 -24.49 3.88
CA VAL A 472 8.07 -25.84 4.47
C VAL A 472 9.49 -26.19 4.90
N ALA A 473 10.50 -25.89 4.07
CA ALA A 473 11.90 -26.14 4.39
C ALA A 473 12.33 -25.35 5.64
N ALA A 474 11.92 -24.08 5.75
CA ALA A 474 12.20 -23.24 6.93
C ALA A 474 11.56 -23.81 8.21
N CYS A 475 10.33 -24.34 8.14
CA CYS A 475 9.71 -25.01 9.28
C CYS A 475 10.52 -26.25 9.70
N SER A 476 10.95 -27.07 8.73
CA SER A 476 11.73 -28.28 8.99
C SER A 476 13.10 -27.98 9.56
N SER A 477 13.83 -26.96 9.04
CA SER A 477 15.14 -26.54 9.57
C SER A 477 15.07 -26.01 10.99
N LEU A 478 13.95 -25.39 11.37
CA LEU A 478 13.69 -24.90 12.73
C LEU A 478 13.14 -26.00 13.66
N GLY A 479 13.04 -27.25 13.21
CA GLY A 479 12.58 -28.36 14.03
C GLY A 479 11.08 -28.32 14.37
N LEU A 480 10.27 -27.62 13.57
CA LEU A 480 8.82 -27.57 13.77
C LEU A 480 8.19 -28.88 13.28
N GLU A 481 7.42 -29.55 14.15
CA GLU A 481 6.73 -30.78 13.79
C GLU A 481 5.52 -30.52 12.91
N SER A 482 5.30 -31.39 11.89
CA SER A 482 4.09 -31.37 11.09
C SER A 482 2.90 -31.98 11.84
N LYS A 483 1.69 -31.61 11.42
CA LYS A 483 0.45 -32.16 12.00
C LYS A 483 0.37 -33.70 11.86
N SER A 484 0.96 -34.27 10.80
CA SER A 484 0.98 -35.71 10.54
C SER A 484 1.90 -36.51 11.46
N ASN A 485 2.90 -35.88 12.05
CA ASN A 485 3.84 -36.54 12.98
C ASN A 485 3.36 -36.54 14.44
N ARG A 486 2.14 -36.12 14.72
CA ARG A 486 1.57 -36.25 16.08
C ARG A 486 1.30 -37.73 16.35
N VAL A 487 2.15 -38.37 17.15
CA VAL A 487 1.80 -39.62 17.82
C VAL A 487 0.55 -39.28 18.67
N PRO A 488 -0.56 -40.05 18.56
CA PRO A 488 -1.70 -39.85 19.45
C PRO A 488 -1.16 -39.91 20.88
N ALA A 489 -1.43 -38.88 21.67
CA ALA A 489 -1.12 -38.95 23.10
C ALA A 489 -1.72 -40.27 23.61
N GLU A 490 -0.87 -41.18 24.12
CA GLU A 490 -1.33 -42.40 24.77
C GLU A 490 -2.38 -41.97 25.76
N GLN A 491 -3.61 -42.47 25.61
CA GLN A 491 -4.62 -42.32 26.63
C GLN A 491 -3.99 -42.96 27.87
N PRO A 492 -3.93 -42.28 29.04
CA PRO A 492 -3.43 -42.90 30.23
C PRO A 492 -4.27 -44.18 30.47
N MET A 493 -3.59 -45.32 30.39
CA MET A 493 -4.23 -46.62 30.75
C MET A 493 -4.76 -46.43 32.17
N MET A 494 -6.08 -46.44 32.30
CA MET A 494 -6.74 -46.53 33.58
C MET A 494 -6.29 -47.86 34.19
N PRO A 495 -5.79 -47.91 35.45
CA PRO A 495 -5.47 -49.17 36.08
C PRO A 495 -6.74 -49.98 36.21
N SER A 496 -6.72 -51.17 35.58
CA SER A 496 -7.75 -52.18 35.70
C SER A 496 -7.91 -52.60 37.15
N GLY A 497 -9.05 -52.31 37.77
CA GLY A 497 -9.45 -52.94 39.02
C GLY A 497 -9.74 -52.00 40.19
N VAL A 498 -10.88 -51.31 40.16
CA VAL A 498 -11.67 -50.99 41.37
C VAL A 498 -13.15 -51.14 40.98
N GLN A 499 -13.75 -52.24 41.37
CA GLN A 499 -15.21 -52.42 41.40
C GLN A 499 -15.78 -51.48 42.49
N LEU A 500 -16.52 -50.47 42.09
CA LEU A 500 -17.33 -49.64 42.98
C LEU A 500 -18.67 -50.35 43.19
N THR A 501 -18.95 -50.75 44.42
CA THR A 501 -20.26 -51.22 44.90
C THR A 501 -21.29 -50.12 44.88
N PRO A 502 -22.60 -50.41 44.66
CA PRO A 502 -23.67 -49.41 44.50
C PRO A 502 -24.21 -48.87 45.84
N ALA A 503 -23.41 -48.12 46.57
CA ALA A 503 -23.84 -47.54 47.86
C ALA A 503 -23.27 -46.14 48.13
N ALA A 504 -23.03 -45.33 47.12
CA ALA A 504 -22.53 -43.96 47.28
C ALA A 504 -23.22 -42.93 46.35
N LEU A 505 -24.50 -43.14 46.07
CA LEU A 505 -25.33 -42.19 45.28
C LEU A 505 -26.52 -41.70 46.10
N GLU A 506 -26.32 -41.33 47.35
CA GLU A 506 -27.27 -40.55 48.14
C GLU A 506 -26.47 -39.68 49.07
N ASN A 507 -26.26 -38.41 48.73
CA ASN A 507 -26.03 -37.25 49.59
C ASN A 507 -25.14 -36.21 48.89
N ALA A 508 -25.74 -35.33 48.07
CA ALA A 508 -25.22 -34.02 47.78
C ALA A 508 -26.35 -32.99 47.87
N PRO A 509 -26.22 -31.94 48.67
CA PRO A 509 -27.24 -30.88 48.80
C PRO A 509 -27.20 -29.94 47.60
N PRO A 510 -28.31 -29.25 47.30
CA PRO A 510 -28.42 -28.33 46.17
C PRO A 510 -27.81 -26.97 46.50
N ALA A 511 -27.10 -26.39 45.50
CA ALA A 511 -26.90 -24.96 45.35
C ALA A 511 -26.70 -24.65 43.86
#